data_a4faa0d91a902f479088aeafbe41380a
#
_entry.id   a4faa0d91a902f479088aeafbe41380a
#
_cell.length_a   1.000
_cell.length_b   1.000
_cell.length_c   1.000
_cell.angle_alpha   90.00
_cell.angle_beta   90.00
_cell.angle_gamma   90.00
#
_symmetry.space_group_name_H-M   'P 1'
#
loop_
_entity.id
_entity.type
_entity.pdbx_description
1 polymer ?
#
loop_
_entity_poly.entity_id
_entity_poly.type
_entity_poly.pdbx_seq_one_letter_code
_entity_poly.pdbx_strand_id
1 'polypeptide(L)'
;MTVTSLSQPHRPGTPPAGAADLVYVLDDDHELCLSLAWLLESVHIRTQCFTDADAFLAAYDPDRPACLVLDVRMPGTGGFRVQELLNAEDAVLPVVFVSAHGDIPMSVRALQQGAVDFLEKPYDPQRMLDVVQAGLHTAGERYARRAARRTVEDRLAALSPRERDTLRQVIGGVPSRTIAKRLGISLKTVDAHRARIREKTGADTLGALIGDMMRCGLDQSRV
;
A
#
# COMPACT_ATOMS: atom_id res chain seq x y z
N MET A 1 -27.07 -43.03 -8.95
CA MET A 1 -25.74 -42.58 -8.55
C MET A 1 -25.39 -41.41 -9.43
N THR A 2 -25.66 -40.20 -8.99
CA THR A 2 -25.45 -38.97 -9.77
C THR A 2 -24.37 -38.18 -9.09
N VAL A 3 -23.21 -38.08 -9.75
CA VAL A 3 -22.03 -37.36 -9.21
C VAL A 3 -22.25 -35.88 -9.46
N THR A 4 -22.44 -35.12 -8.40
CA THR A 4 -22.55 -33.66 -8.43
C THR A 4 -21.18 -33.09 -8.75
N SER A 5 -21.09 -32.43 -9.90
CA SER A 5 -19.91 -31.68 -10.38
C SER A 5 -19.65 -30.51 -9.41
N LEU A 6 -18.53 -30.55 -8.75
CA LEU A 6 -18.00 -29.41 -7.99
C LEU A 6 -17.56 -28.33 -8.98
N SER A 7 -18.22 -27.20 -8.95
CA SER A 7 -17.88 -25.99 -9.73
C SER A 7 -16.43 -25.58 -9.42
N GLN A 8 -15.65 -25.39 -10.47
CA GLN A 8 -14.29 -24.85 -10.40
C GLN A 8 -14.33 -23.42 -9.82
N PRO A 9 -13.33 -23.02 -9.00
CA PRO A 9 -13.25 -21.67 -8.51
C PRO A 9 -13.05 -20.72 -9.70
N HIS A 10 -13.98 -19.77 -9.83
CA HIS A 10 -13.93 -18.68 -10.79
C HIS A 10 -12.63 -17.88 -10.55
N ARG A 11 -11.74 -17.84 -11.52
CA ARG A 11 -10.60 -16.90 -11.53
C ARG A 11 -11.16 -15.49 -11.70
N PRO A 12 -11.09 -14.61 -10.70
CA PRO A 12 -11.52 -13.23 -10.87
C PRO A 12 -10.58 -12.55 -11.87
N GLY A 13 -11.16 -11.92 -12.88
CA GLY A 13 -10.44 -11.01 -13.76
C GLY A 13 -9.82 -9.88 -12.93
N THR A 14 -8.60 -9.51 -13.26
CA THR A 14 -7.87 -8.38 -12.63
C THR A 14 -8.77 -7.14 -12.66
N PRO A 15 -9.12 -6.53 -11.51
CA PRO A 15 -9.90 -5.30 -11.49
C PRO A 15 -9.10 -4.18 -12.16
N PRO A 16 -9.77 -3.16 -12.73
CA PRO A 16 -9.08 -2.00 -13.29
C PRO A 16 -8.20 -1.36 -12.22
N ALA A 17 -6.99 -0.98 -12.60
CA ALA A 17 -6.02 -0.35 -11.71
C ALA A 17 -6.66 0.87 -11.02
N GLY A 18 -6.88 0.79 -9.70
CA GLY A 18 -7.33 1.91 -8.86
C GLY A 18 -8.56 1.67 -7.99
N ALA A 19 -9.37 0.65 -8.22
CA ALA A 19 -10.53 0.38 -7.36
C ALA A 19 -10.18 -0.66 -6.29
N ALA A 20 -10.08 -0.23 -5.04
CA ALA A 20 -10.07 -1.14 -3.89
C ALA A 20 -11.51 -1.65 -3.69
N ASP A 21 -11.71 -2.97 -3.82
CA ASP A 21 -13.01 -3.62 -3.69
C ASP A 21 -12.94 -4.87 -2.80
N LEU A 22 -11.84 -5.03 -2.07
CA LEU A 22 -11.60 -6.15 -1.16
C LEU A 22 -11.50 -5.67 0.28
N VAL A 23 -12.25 -6.33 1.15
CA VAL A 23 -12.14 -6.18 2.60
C VAL A 23 -11.74 -7.52 3.20
N TYR A 24 -10.65 -7.51 3.93
CA TYR A 24 -10.31 -8.59 4.85
C TYR A 24 -11.08 -8.37 6.15
N VAL A 25 -11.70 -9.41 6.68
CA VAL A 25 -12.32 -9.42 8.00
C VAL A 25 -11.57 -10.42 8.85
N LEU A 26 -11.02 -9.98 9.96
CA LEU A 26 -10.32 -10.83 10.91
C LEU A 26 -10.97 -10.68 12.29
N ASP A 27 -11.71 -11.71 12.70
CA ASP A 27 -12.47 -11.79 13.95
C ASP A 27 -12.58 -13.25 14.34
N ASP A 28 -12.30 -13.63 15.58
CA ASP A 28 -12.37 -15.02 16.04
C ASP A 28 -13.81 -15.55 16.10
N ASP A 29 -14.81 -14.68 16.07
CA ASP A 29 -16.21 -15.06 15.91
C ASP A 29 -16.57 -15.21 14.42
N HIS A 30 -16.67 -16.48 13.99
CA HIS A 30 -17.02 -16.81 12.60
C HIS A 30 -18.39 -16.27 12.17
N GLU A 31 -19.39 -16.26 13.08
CA GLU A 31 -20.74 -15.76 12.77
C GLU A 31 -20.73 -14.26 12.52
N LEU A 32 -19.95 -13.52 13.30
CA LEU A 32 -19.74 -12.09 13.06
C LEU A 32 -19.02 -11.83 11.73
N CYS A 33 -18.00 -12.62 11.41
CA CYS A 33 -17.34 -12.56 10.10
C CYS A 33 -18.33 -12.74 8.94
N LEU A 34 -19.20 -13.77 9.00
CA LEU A 34 -20.20 -14.03 7.97
C LEU A 34 -21.26 -12.92 7.88
N SER A 35 -21.74 -12.44 9.03
CA SER A 35 -22.70 -11.35 9.09
C SER A 35 -22.17 -10.06 8.43
N LEU A 36 -20.91 -9.72 8.73
CA LEU A 36 -20.26 -8.56 8.12
C LEU A 36 -20.00 -8.79 6.62
N ALA A 37 -19.60 -10.00 6.21
CA ALA A 37 -19.43 -10.35 4.80
C ALA A 37 -20.72 -10.12 4.01
N TRP A 38 -21.86 -10.61 4.52
CA TRP A 38 -23.17 -10.41 3.87
C TRP A 38 -23.56 -8.93 3.77
N LEU A 39 -23.28 -8.13 4.82
CA LEU A 39 -23.50 -6.69 4.78
C LEU A 39 -22.68 -6.02 3.67
N LEU A 40 -21.40 -6.35 3.56
CA LEU A 40 -20.48 -5.75 2.57
C LEU A 40 -20.81 -6.23 1.15
N GLU A 41 -21.14 -7.50 0.97
CA GLU A 41 -21.56 -8.05 -0.31
C GLU A 41 -22.86 -7.44 -0.83
N SER A 42 -23.78 -7.03 0.06
CA SER A 42 -25.02 -6.36 -0.32
C SER A 42 -24.79 -5.03 -1.07
N VAL A 43 -23.61 -4.43 -0.90
CA VAL A 43 -23.15 -3.22 -1.58
C VAL A 43 -21.98 -3.49 -2.55
N HIS A 44 -21.85 -4.75 -3.00
CA HIS A 44 -20.87 -5.21 -3.98
C HIS A 44 -19.40 -5.08 -3.57
N ILE A 45 -19.10 -5.09 -2.26
CA ILE A 45 -17.75 -5.14 -1.73
C ILE A 45 -17.38 -6.61 -1.49
N ARG A 46 -16.29 -7.07 -2.09
CA ARG A 46 -15.78 -8.43 -1.89
C ARG A 46 -15.16 -8.59 -0.52
N THR A 47 -15.36 -9.74 0.10
CA THR A 47 -14.89 -10.00 1.46
C THR A 47 -14.11 -11.30 1.54
N GLN A 48 -13.07 -11.32 2.34
CA GLN A 48 -12.36 -12.53 2.76
C GLN A 48 -12.30 -12.56 4.29
N CYS A 49 -12.88 -13.61 4.88
CA CYS A 49 -12.97 -13.79 6.32
C CYS A 49 -11.87 -14.70 6.86
N PHE A 50 -11.34 -14.34 8.01
CA PHE A 50 -10.33 -15.07 8.76
C PHE A 50 -10.71 -15.08 10.24
N THR A 51 -10.51 -16.21 10.89
CA THR A 51 -10.70 -16.36 12.35
C THR A 51 -9.37 -16.52 13.08
N ASP A 52 -8.26 -16.49 12.34
CA ASP A 52 -6.91 -16.67 12.84
C ASP A 52 -5.95 -15.67 12.18
N ALA A 53 -5.11 -15.04 13.00
CA ALA A 53 -4.20 -14.00 12.54
C ALA A 53 -3.10 -14.53 11.62
N ASP A 54 -2.57 -15.74 11.88
CA ASP A 54 -1.48 -16.31 11.08
C ASP A 54 -2.02 -16.71 9.69
N ALA A 55 -3.25 -17.23 9.62
CA ALA A 55 -3.92 -17.52 8.36
C ALA A 55 -4.18 -16.25 7.54
N PHE A 56 -4.58 -15.15 8.18
CA PHE A 56 -4.72 -13.86 7.52
C PHE A 56 -3.37 -13.34 6.98
N LEU A 57 -2.33 -13.32 7.83
CA LEU A 57 -1.00 -12.83 7.43
C LEU A 57 -0.41 -13.63 6.28
N ALA A 58 -0.64 -14.95 6.24
CA ALA A 58 -0.21 -15.81 5.14
C ALA A 58 -0.97 -15.57 3.82
N ALA A 59 -2.22 -15.12 3.90
CA ALA A 59 -3.09 -14.87 2.75
C ALA A 59 -3.07 -13.42 2.26
N TYR A 60 -2.55 -12.49 3.07
CA TYR A 60 -2.50 -11.08 2.75
C TYR A 60 -1.62 -10.80 1.53
N ASP A 61 -2.19 -10.15 0.54
CA ASP A 61 -1.48 -9.71 -0.67
C ASP A 61 -1.10 -8.22 -0.56
N PRO A 62 0.20 -7.90 -0.35
CA PRO A 62 0.66 -6.52 -0.20
C PRO A 62 0.58 -5.68 -1.48
N ASP A 63 0.32 -6.30 -2.64
CA ASP A 63 0.22 -5.62 -3.92
C ASP A 63 -1.23 -5.42 -4.38
N ARG A 64 -2.20 -5.86 -3.57
CA ARG A 64 -3.62 -5.70 -3.84
C ARG A 64 -4.26 -4.64 -2.92
N PRO A 65 -4.91 -3.58 -3.49
CA PRO A 65 -5.64 -2.61 -2.69
C PRO A 65 -6.77 -3.27 -1.90
N ALA A 66 -6.75 -3.12 -0.58
CA ALA A 66 -7.74 -3.69 0.33
C ALA A 66 -7.84 -2.86 1.61
N CYS A 67 -8.90 -3.11 2.41
CA CYS A 67 -9.06 -2.61 3.77
C CYS A 67 -9.19 -3.82 4.72
N LEU A 68 -8.74 -3.69 5.96
CA LEU A 68 -8.87 -4.71 7.00
C LEU A 68 -9.83 -4.23 8.08
N VAL A 69 -10.90 -4.99 8.34
CA VAL A 69 -11.71 -4.89 9.55
C VAL A 69 -11.16 -5.92 10.55
N LEU A 70 -10.74 -5.46 11.72
CA LEU A 70 -9.92 -6.23 12.64
C LEU A 70 -10.47 -6.18 14.05
N ASP A 71 -10.82 -7.34 14.59
CA ASP A 71 -11.18 -7.42 16.01
C ASP A 71 -9.94 -7.18 16.89
N VAL A 72 -10.15 -6.44 17.97
CA VAL A 72 -9.07 -6.13 18.93
C VAL A 72 -8.67 -7.34 19.74
N ARG A 73 -9.67 -8.14 20.17
CA ARG A 73 -9.47 -9.22 21.14
C ARG A 73 -9.72 -10.59 20.52
N MET A 74 -8.65 -11.20 20.05
CA MET A 74 -8.67 -12.55 19.51
C MET A 74 -7.74 -13.45 20.32
N PRO A 75 -8.00 -14.76 20.40
CA PRO A 75 -7.07 -15.74 20.98
C PRO A 75 -5.72 -15.72 20.24
N GLY A 76 -4.63 -15.92 20.97
CA GLY A 76 -3.30 -15.92 20.38
C GLY A 76 -2.81 -14.52 20.01
N THR A 77 -2.77 -14.19 18.72
CA THR A 77 -2.30 -12.89 18.23
C THR A 77 -3.45 -11.89 18.17
N GLY A 78 -3.52 -11.00 19.15
CA GLY A 78 -4.55 -9.95 19.20
C GLY A 78 -4.37 -8.87 18.12
N GLY A 79 -5.46 -8.12 17.82
CA GLY A 79 -5.52 -7.18 16.71
C GLY A 79 -4.44 -6.10 16.73
N PHE A 80 -4.09 -5.55 17.88
CA PHE A 80 -2.99 -4.58 17.96
C PHE A 80 -1.64 -5.18 17.55
N ARG A 81 -1.41 -6.47 17.85
CA ARG A 81 -0.20 -7.14 17.41
C ARG A 81 -0.18 -7.36 15.91
N VAL A 82 -1.31 -7.69 15.31
CA VAL A 82 -1.46 -7.76 13.84
C VAL A 82 -1.12 -6.41 13.20
N GLN A 83 -1.65 -5.30 13.74
CA GLN A 83 -1.34 -3.97 13.22
C GLN A 83 0.15 -3.63 13.36
N GLU A 84 0.79 -3.99 14.48
CA GLU A 84 2.24 -3.80 14.65
C GLU A 84 3.05 -4.58 13.60
N LEU A 85 2.67 -5.82 13.30
CA LEU A 85 3.33 -6.63 12.27
C LEU A 85 3.16 -6.01 10.88
N LEU A 86 1.94 -5.58 10.52
CA LEU A 86 1.69 -4.88 9.26
C LEU A 86 2.50 -3.58 9.15
N ASN A 87 2.58 -2.80 10.22
CA ASN A 87 3.37 -1.57 10.25
C ASN A 87 4.88 -1.83 10.12
N ALA A 88 5.39 -2.92 10.70
CA ALA A 88 6.81 -3.30 10.58
C ALA A 88 7.20 -3.70 9.15
N GLU A 89 6.25 -4.17 8.34
CA GLU A 89 6.43 -4.51 6.92
C GLU A 89 6.09 -3.35 5.96
N ASP A 90 5.91 -2.12 6.47
CA ASP A 90 5.46 -0.96 5.68
C ASP A 90 4.18 -1.27 4.86
N ALA A 91 3.30 -2.10 5.41
CA ALA A 91 2.03 -2.42 4.76
C ALA A 91 1.18 -1.16 4.61
N VAL A 92 0.65 -0.95 3.41
CA VAL A 92 -0.22 0.21 3.12
C VAL A 92 -1.70 -0.08 3.38
N LEU A 93 -2.00 -1.22 4.01
CA LEU A 93 -3.35 -1.70 4.31
C LEU A 93 -4.03 -0.81 5.37
N PRO A 94 -5.13 -0.10 5.05
CA PRO A 94 -5.92 0.61 6.04
C PRO A 94 -6.61 -0.37 6.99
N VAL A 95 -6.54 -0.09 8.29
CA VAL A 95 -7.13 -0.92 9.34
C VAL A 95 -8.28 -0.17 10.00
N VAL A 96 -9.42 -0.82 10.14
CA VAL A 96 -10.57 -0.41 10.94
C VAL A 96 -10.69 -1.40 12.09
N PHE A 97 -10.54 -0.93 13.31
CA PHE A 97 -10.73 -1.79 14.47
C PHE A 97 -12.20 -1.94 14.86
N VAL A 98 -12.54 -3.12 15.33
CA VAL A 98 -13.82 -3.40 15.98
C VAL A 98 -13.56 -4.03 17.36
N SER A 99 -14.41 -3.77 18.36
CA SER A 99 -14.23 -4.36 19.69
C SER A 99 -15.55 -4.40 20.47
N ALA A 100 -15.82 -5.50 21.18
CA ALA A 100 -16.95 -5.58 22.11
C ALA A 100 -16.73 -4.79 23.42
N HIS A 101 -15.49 -4.39 23.70
CA HIS A 101 -15.12 -3.64 24.91
C HIS A 101 -14.16 -2.52 24.50
N GLY A 102 -14.71 -1.53 23.80
CA GLY A 102 -13.98 -0.32 23.42
C GLY A 102 -13.94 0.67 24.57
N ASP A 103 -12.76 1.13 24.93
CA ASP A 103 -12.60 2.29 25.81
C ASP A 103 -11.87 3.42 25.05
N ILE A 104 -11.95 4.64 25.61
CA ILE A 104 -11.30 5.80 24.99
C ILE A 104 -9.78 5.59 24.82
N PRO A 105 -9.02 5.09 25.81
CA PRO A 105 -7.59 4.80 25.64
C PRO A 105 -7.30 3.83 24.49
N MET A 106 -8.12 2.80 24.30
CA MET A 106 -7.95 1.81 23.24
C MET A 106 -8.19 2.41 21.86
N SER A 107 -9.25 3.19 21.67
CA SER A 107 -9.53 3.87 20.41
C SER A 107 -8.44 4.90 20.06
N VAL A 108 -7.97 5.68 21.05
CA VAL A 108 -6.86 6.62 20.85
C VAL A 108 -5.59 5.89 20.44
N ARG A 109 -5.25 4.76 21.09
CA ARG A 109 -4.09 3.95 20.72
C ARG A 109 -4.21 3.43 19.27
N ALA A 110 -5.36 2.91 18.87
CA ALA A 110 -5.58 2.43 17.52
C ALA A 110 -5.31 3.51 16.46
N LEU A 111 -5.88 4.69 16.65
CA LEU A 111 -5.70 5.82 15.74
C LEU A 111 -4.25 6.34 15.72
N GLN A 112 -3.57 6.41 16.87
CA GLN A 112 -2.15 6.79 16.95
C GLN A 112 -1.24 5.79 16.24
N GLN A 113 -1.62 4.52 16.18
CA GLN A 113 -0.91 3.47 15.43
C GLN A 113 -1.29 3.45 13.94
N GLY A 114 -2.10 4.38 13.45
CA GLY A 114 -2.41 4.56 12.03
C GLY A 114 -3.67 3.85 11.54
N ALA A 115 -4.53 3.37 12.46
CA ALA A 115 -5.86 2.89 12.08
C ALA A 115 -6.70 4.02 11.46
N VAL A 116 -7.60 3.65 10.54
CA VAL A 116 -8.52 4.59 9.89
C VAL A 116 -9.64 4.98 10.85
N ASP A 117 -10.19 4.00 11.57
CA ASP A 117 -11.27 4.23 12.53
C ASP A 117 -11.32 3.09 13.57
N PHE A 118 -12.17 3.28 14.59
CA PHE A 118 -12.44 2.32 15.65
C PHE A 118 -13.94 2.29 15.93
N LEU A 119 -14.56 1.10 15.89
CA LEU A 119 -15.98 0.89 16.14
C LEU A 119 -16.19 -0.04 17.34
N GLU A 120 -17.15 0.31 18.19
CA GLU A 120 -17.58 -0.54 19.29
C GLU A 120 -18.73 -1.46 18.84
N LYS A 121 -18.66 -2.74 19.19
CA LYS A 121 -19.73 -3.75 18.98
C LYS A 121 -20.79 -3.61 20.11
N PRO A 122 -22.10 -3.61 19.81
CA PRO A 122 -22.69 -3.65 18.46
C PRO A 122 -22.63 -2.31 17.76
N TYR A 123 -22.20 -2.31 16.51
CA TYR A 123 -22.11 -1.12 15.67
C TYR A 123 -23.33 -0.97 14.75
N ASP A 124 -23.64 0.26 14.38
CA ASP A 124 -24.62 0.55 13.34
C ASP A 124 -24.12 0.06 11.98
N PRO A 125 -24.93 -0.72 11.22
CA PRO A 125 -24.53 -1.23 9.91
C PRO A 125 -24.16 -0.13 8.91
N GLN A 126 -24.87 1.01 8.90
CA GLN A 126 -24.55 2.11 8.01
C GLN A 126 -23.21 2.75 8.38
N ARG A 127 -22.93 2.91 9.66
CA ARG A 127 -21.63 3.42 10.14
C ARG A 127 -20.48 2.49 9.70
N MET A 128 -20.68 1.17 9.79
CA MET A 128 -19.68 0.20 9.29
C MET A 128 -19.42 0.37 7.79
N LEU A 129 -20.47 0.50 6.98
CA LEU A 129 -20.35 0.74 5.55
C LEU A 129 -19.58 2.02 5.24
N ASP A 130 -19.90 3.12 5.93
CA ASP A 130 -19.25 4.41 5.73
C ASP A 130 -17.74 4.35 6.03
N VAL A 131 -17.38 3.69 7.14
CA VAL A 131 -15.98 3.55 7.56
C VAL A 131 -15.20 2.63 6.62
N VAL A 132 -15.80 1.52 6.19
CA VAL A 132 -15.18 0.62 5.21
C VAL A 132 -14.97 1.32 3.87
N GLN A 133 -15.94 2.09 3.38
CA GLN A 133 -15.80 2.86 2.14
C GLN A 133 -14.67 3.89 2.25
N ALA A 134 -14.57 4.61 3.38
CA ALA A 134 -13.45 5.52 3.64
C ALA A 134 -12.10 4.78 3.67
N GLY A 135 -12.06 3.59 4.28
CA GLY A 135 -10.89 2.71 4.28
C GLY A 135 -10.47 2.26 2.87
N LEU A 136 -11.43 1.82 2.05
CA LEU A 136 -11.18 1.43 0.66
C LEU A 136 -10.69 2.60 -0.20
N HIS A 137 -11.25 3.80 -0.01
CA HIS A 137 -10.77 5.01 -0.69
C HIS A 137 -9.30 5.29 -0.30
N THR A 138 -9.00 5.28 1.00
CA THR A 138 -7.64 5.43 1.52
C THR A 138 -6.68 4.36 0.98
N ALA A 139 -7.16 3.09 0.85
CA ALA A 139 -6.40 2.02 0.24
C ALA A 139 -6.02 2.36 -1.20
N GLY A 140 -6.99 2.75 -2.02
CA GLY A 140 -6.75 3.13 -3.41
C GLY A 140 -5.66 4.20 -3.55
N GLU A 141 -5.73 5.27 -2.74
CA GLU A 141 -4.72 6.34 -2.74
C GLU A 141 -3.33 5.86 -2.31
N ARG A 142 -3.25 5.09 -1.21
CA ARG A 142 -1.98 4.57 -0.69
C ARG A 142 -1.30 3.63 -1.69
N TYR A 143 -2.07 2.71 -2.29
CA TYR A 143 -1.55 1.78 -3.30
C TYR A 143 -1.12 2.49 -4.58
N ALA A 144 -1.89 3.46 -5.08
CA ALA A 144 -1.51 4.27 -6.24
C ALA A 144 -0.19 5.02 -5.99
N ARG A 145 -0.03 5.61 -4.79
CA ARG A 145 1.22 6.29 -4.39
C ARG A 145 2.39 5.30 -4.31
N ARG A 146 2.19 4.11 -3.73
CA ARG A 146 3.21 3.06 -3.65
C ARG A 146 3.63 2.57 -5.04
N ALA A 147 2.68 2.33 -5.94
CA ALA A 147 2.94 1.92 -7.32
C ALA A 147 3.72 2.98 -8.10
N ALA A 148 3.32 4.26 -7.98
CA ALA A 148 4.06 5.36 -8.59
C ALA A 148 5.50 5.45 -8.06
N ARG A 149 5.69 5.31 -6.75
CA ARG A 149 7.01 5.30 -6.13
C ARG A 149 7.88 4.14 -6.64
N ARG A 150 7.36 2.89 -6.66
CA ARG A 150 8.06 1.72 -7.21
C ARG A 150 8.50 1.96 -8.66
N THR A 151 7.60 2.51 -9.49
CA THR A 151 7.93 2.84 -10.88
C THR A 151 9.12 3.78 -10.99
N VAL A 152 9.21 4.80 -10.14
CA VAL A 152 10.36 5.72 -10.13
C VAL A 152 11.62 5.03 -9.59
N GLU A 153 11.52 4.24 -8.52
CA GLU A 153 12.63 3.46 -7.95
C GLU A 153 13.21 2.48 -8.98
N ASP A 154 12.38 1.76 -9.73
CA ASP A 154 12.80 0.84 -10.79
C ASP A 154 13.56 1.57 -11.91
N ARG A 155 13.06 2.76 -12.34
CA ARG A 155 13.75 3.60 -13.31
C ARG A 155 15.13 4.05 -12.81
N LEU A 156 15.23 4.42 -11.53
CA LEU A 156 16.50 4.80 -10.90
C LEU A 156 17.44 3.61 -10.75
N ALA A 157 16.92 2.41 -10.47
CA ALA A 157 17.70 1.18 -10.36
C ALA A 157 18.42 0.82 -11.66
N ALA A 158 17.88 1.18 -12.83
CA ALA A 158 18.49 0.97 -14.14
C ALA A 158 19.73 1.84 -14.42
N LEU A 159 20.00 2.85 -13.57
CA LEU A 159 21.12 3.76 -13.76
C LEU A 159 22.44 3.12 -13.27
N SER A 160 23.50 3.34 -14.06
CA SER A 160 24.87 2.98 -13.64
C SER A 160 25.37 3.88 -12.51
N PRO A 161 26.42 3.48 -11.74
CA PRO A 161 26.97 4.32 -10.67
C PRO A 161 27.36 5.73 -11.14
N ARG A 162 27.94 5.87 -12.33
CA ARG A 162 28.34 7.17 -12.89
C ARG A 162 27.14 8.05 -13.31
N GLU A 163 26.08 7.42 -13.80
CA GLU A 163 24.81 8.11 -14.09
C GLU A 163 24.12 8.57 -12.81
N ARG A 164 24.11 7.75 -11.76
CA ARG A 164 23.63 8.14 -10.44
C ARG A 164 24.41 9.30 -9.85
N ASP A 165 25.76 9.27 -9.90
CA ASP A 165 26.60 10.38 -9.44
C ASP A 165 26.27 11.67 -10.19
N THR A 166 26.08 11.58 -11.51
CA THR A 166 25.67 12.73 -12.34
C THR A 166 24.28 13.24 -11.94
N LEU A 167 23.31 12.36 -11.76
CA LEU A 167 21.95 12.70 -11.38
C LEU A 167 21.91 13.39 -10.00
N ARG A 168 22.63 12.89 -8.99
CA ARG A 168 22.75 13.55 -7.67
C ARG A 168 23.20 14.99 -7.78
N GLN A 169 24.22 15.27 -8.62
CA GLN A 169 24.68 16.63 -8.82
C GLN A 169 23.63 17.51 -9.53
N VAL A 170 22.89 16.94 -10.49
CA VAL A 170 21.80 17.65 -11.17
C VAL A 170 20.66 17.99 -10.22
N ILE A 171 20.26 17.06 -9.35
CA ILE A 171 19.24 17.28 -8.30
C ILE A 171 19.68 18.43 -7.37
N GLY A 172 20.97 18.50 -7.03
CA GLY A 172 21.56 19.61 -6.26
C GLY A 172 21.70 20.93 -7.01
N GLY A 173 21.19 21.04 -8.25
CA GLY A 173 21.24 22.27 -9.05
C GLY A 173 22.64 22.62 -9.57
N VAL A 174 23.59 21.66 -9.54
CA VAL A 174 24.98 21.95 -9.93
C VAL A 174 25.11 22.10 -11.44
N PRO A 175 25.72 23.20 -11.95
CA PRO A 175 25.94 23.39 -13.37
C PRO A 175 26.83 22.30 -13.99
N SER A 176 26.57 21.92 -15.27
CA SER A 176 27.28 20.83 -15.96
C SER A 176 28.82 21.01 -15.98
N ARG A 177 29.32 22.26 -16.10
CA ARG A 177 30.77 22.55 -16.03
C ARG A 177 31.37 22.20 -14.65
N THR A 178 30.62 22.46 -13.60
CA THR A 178 31.05 22.15 -12.22
C THR A 178 30.97 20.65 -11.98
N ILE A 179 29.93 19.96 -12.51
CA ILE A 179 29.80 18.49 -12.46
C ILE A 179 31.02 17.84 -13.13
N ALA A 180 31.40 18.31 -14.34
CA ALA A 180 32.55 17.81 -15.08
C ALA A 180 33.84 17.87 -14.22
N LYS A 181 34.07 19.03 -13.58
CA LYS A 181 35.20 19.22 -12.65
C LYS A 181 35.16 18.26 -11.45
N ARG A 182 34.02 18.17 -10.78
CA ARG A 182 33.85 17.34 -9.58
C ARG A 182 34.05 15.85 -9.85
N LEU A 183 33.56 15.39 -10.99
CA LEU A 183 33.61 13.96 -11.38
C LEU A 183 34.88 13.62 -12.18
N GLY A 184 35.75 14.58 -12.52
CA GLY A 184 36.98 14.38 -13.29
C GLY A 184 36.71 13.92 -14.74
N ILE A 185 35.63 14.40 -15.37
CA ILE A 185 35.21 14.01 -16.74
C ILE A 185 35.01 15.24 -17.63
N SER A 186 34.90 15.03 -18.93
CA SER A 186 34.62 16.13 -19.86
C SER A 186 33.16 16.58 -19.80
N LEU A 187 32.89 17.85 -20.21
CA LEU A 187 31.54 18.37 -20.34
C LEU A 187 30.71 17.49 -21.29
N LYS A 188 31.29 17.09 -22.41
CA LYS A 188 30.64 16.17 -23.37
C LYS A 188 30.23 14.83 -22.70
N THR A 189 31.05 14.33 -21.79
CA THR A 189 30.73 13.10 -21.02
C THR A 189 29.55 13.34 -20.06
N VAL A 190 29.48 14.50 -19.40
CA VAL A 190 28.32 14.88 -18.54
C VAL A 190 27.06 14.92 -19.39
N ASP A 191 27.10 15.55 -20.57
CA ASP A 191 25.95 15.64 -21.47
C ASP A 191 25.52 14.24 -21.97
N ALA A 192 26.49 13.36 -22.26
CA ALA A 192 26.22 11.97 -22.61
C ALA A 192 25.54 11.20 -21.44
N HIS A 193 25.99 11.38 -20.18
CA HIS A 193 25.34 10.78 -19.03
C HIS A 193 23.90 11.33 -18.87
N ARG A 194 23.68 12.63 -19.02
CA ARG A 194 22.33 13.22 -18.95
C ARG A 194 21.39 12.66 -20.02
N ALA A 195 21.88 12.42 -21.23
CA ALA A 195 21.11 11.80 -22.30
C ALA A 195 20.74 10.34 -21.96
N ARG A 196 21.71 9.53 -21.48
CA ARG A 196 21.49 8.14 -21.08
C ARG A 196 20.54 8.02 -19.89
N ILE A 197 20.61 8.94 -18.91
CA ILE A 197 19.66 8.96 -17.79
C ILE A 197 18.24 9.12 -18.33
N ARG A 198 17.99 10.08 -19.24
CA ARG A 198 16.66 10.25 -19.84
C ARG A 198 16.20 9.01 -20.59
N GLU A 199 17.07 8.44 -21.41
CA GLU A 199 16.79 7.22 -22.19
C GLU A 199 16.39 6.05 -21.27
N LYS A 200 17.20 5.76 -20.24
CA LYS A 200 16.98 4.63 -19.33
C LYS A 200 15.75 4.84 -18.42
N THR A 201 15.48 6.08 -18.03
CA THR A 201 14.34 6.40 -17.16
C THR A 201 13.06 6.69 -17.94
N GLY A 202 13.13 6.81 -19.28
CA GLY A 202 12.00 7.20 -20.12
C GLY A 202 11.46 8.61 -19.84
N ALA A 203 12.28 9.46 -19.20
CA ALA A 203 11.85 10.81 -18.85
C ALA A 203 12.15 11.80 -20.02
N ASP A 204 11.18 12.62 -20.37
CA ASP A 204 11.34 13.65 -21.41
C ASP A 204 12.46 14.63 -21.04
N THR A 205 12.54 15.02 -19.78
CA THR A 205 13.57 15.90 -19.23
C THR A 205 14.04 15.42 -17.86
N LEU A 206 15.27 15.80 -17.46
CA LEU A 206 15.74 15.52 -16.09
C LEU A 206 14.91 16.27 -15.04
N GLY A 207 14.35 17.43 -15.39
CA GLY A 207 13.44 18.15 -14.51
C GLY A 207 12.14 17.39 -14.25
N ALA A 208 11.59 16.71 -15.27
CA ALA A 208 10.42 15.85 -15.12
C ALA A 208 10.72 14.67 -14.19
N LEU A 209 11.87 13.98 -14.38
CA LEU A 209 12.32 12.91 -13.50
C LEU A 209 12.45 13.37 -12.04
N ILE A 210 13.08 14.53 -11.81
CA ILE A 210 13.23 15.11 -10.48
C ILE A 210 11.86 15.44 -9.87
N GLY A 211 10.93 15.96 -10.68
CA GLY A 211 9.56 16.21 -10.25
C GLY A 211 8.83 14.94 -9.84
N ASP A 212 8.98 13.85 -10.61
CA ASP A 212 8.43 12.51 -10.25
C ASP A 212 9.02 12.01 -8.93
N MET A 213 10.33 12.10 -8.75
CA MET A 213 11.01 11.72 -7.52
C MET A 213 10.45 12.50 -6.31
N MET A 214 10.33 13.82 -6.42
CA MET A 214 9.81 14.67 -5.34
C MET A 214 8.36 14.32 -4.98
N ARG A 215 7.49 14.09 -5.98
CA ARG A 215 6.10 13.67 -5.76
C ARG A 215 6.01 12.33 -5.04
N CYS A 216 6.98 11.43 -5.25
CA CYS A 216 7.07 10.14 -4.59
C CYS A 216 7.83 10.18 -3.24
N GLY A 217 8.26 11.35 -2.77
CA GLY A 217 9.05 11.49 -1.54
C GLY A 217 10.46 10.89 -1.64
N LEU A 218 11.02 10.79 -2.85
CA LEU A 218 12.37 10.31 -3.08
C LEU A 218 13.33 11.51 -3.16
N ASP A 219 14.37 11.47 -2.39
CA ASP A 219 15.43 12.49 -2.33
C ASP A 219 16.74 12.01 -2.96
N GLN A 220 17.78 12.81 -2.81
CA GLN A 220 19.13 12.52 -3.32
C GLN A 220 19.75 11.24 -2.73
N SER A 221 19.33 10.80 -1.54
CA SER A 221 19.89 9.62 -0.86
C SER A 221 19.45 8.30 -1.52
N ARG A 222 18.37 8.35 -2.31
CA ARG A 222 17.80 7.19 -3.03
C ARG A 222 18.36 7.01 -4.45
N VAL A 223 19.16 7.92 -4.92
CA VAL A 223 19.88 7.86 -6.19
C VAL A 223 21.30 7.36 -5.93
#